data_b28a593f61ca1dce778e20a5caa16dfd
#
_entry.id   b28a593f61ca1dce778e20a5caa16dfd
#
_cell.length_a   1.000
_cell.length_b   1.000
_cell.length_c   1.000
_cell.angle_alpha   90.00
_cell.angle_beta   90.00
_cell.angle_gamma   90.00
#
_symmetry.space_group_name_H-M   'P 1'
#
loop_
_entity.id
_entity.type
_entity.pdbx_description
1 polymer ?
#
loop_
_entity_poly.entity_id
_entity_poly.type
_entity_poly.pdbx_seq_one_letter_code
_entity_poly.pdbx_strand_id
1 'polypeptide(L)'
;MEGSFGKSITPPSRWRVFVYWLTNDDRYLEHVGAHSPRAMDPWRLVPFVGMHLGCLGVLWTGISGFAVALAVLMYVARMFFITAFYHRYFSHRAFESSRALRFLFAVLGCTAGQRGPLWWASHHR
;
A
#
# COMPACT_ATOMS: atom_id res chain seq x y z
N MET A 1 -40.13 -5.70 22.74
CA MET A 1 -39.98 -4.27 22.41
C MET A 1 -38.69 -4.11 21.65
N GLU A 2 -38.78 -4.24 20.33
CA GLU A 2 -37.66 -4.09 19.40
C GLU A 2 -37.49 -2.62 19.06
N GLY A 3 -36.45 -2.02 19.59
CA GLY A 3 -35.99 -0.70 19.19
C GLY A 3 -34.96 -0.77 18.07
N SER A 4 -35.41 -1.00 16.84
CA SER A 4 -34.59 -0.87 15.64
C SER A 4 -34.22 0.59 15.45
N PHE A 5 -33.06 0.98 15.95
CA PHE A 5 -32.40 2.23 15.55
C PHE A 5 -31.81 2.04 14.15
N GLY A 6 -32.65 2.20 13.13
CA GLY A 6 -32.21 2.41 11.78
C GLY A 6 -31.37 3.69 11.69
N LYS A 7 -30.05 3.60 11.88
CA LYS A 7 -29.16 4.68 11.50
C LYS A 7 -29.33 4.92 10.00
N SER A 8 -29.98 6.00 9.66
CA SER A 8 -29.98 6.57 8.31
C SER A 8 -28.51 6.90 7.97
N ILE A 9 -27.85 5.95 7.30
CA ILE A 9 -26.49 6.13 6.82
C ILE A 9 -26.60 6.98 5.56
N THR A 10 -26.43 8.30 5.70
CA THR A 10 -26.26 9.17 4.55
C THR A 10 -25.09 8.66 3.71
N PRO A 11 -25.26 8.47 2.39
CA PRO A 11 -24.19 7.99 1.55
C PRO A 11 -22.98 8.92 1.65
N PRO A 12 -21.75 8.39 1.70
CA PRO A 12 -20.56 9.22 1.82
C PRO A 12 -20.43 10.15 0.61
N SER A 13 -19.96 11.37 0.83
CA SER A 13 -19.67 12.29 -0.27
C SER A 13 -18.62 11.71 -1.22
N ARG A 14 -18.62 12.14 -2.50
CA ARG A 14 -17.64 11.70 -3.50
C ARG A 14 -16.20 11.89 -3.04
N TRP A 15 -15.93 12.96 -2.28
CA TRP A 15 -14.63 13.20 -1.67
C TRP A 15 -14.26 12.14 -0.63
N ARG A 16 -15.20 11.74 0.23
CA ARG A 16 -14.96 10.68 1.22
C ARG A 16 -14.70 9.33 0.54
N VAL A 17 -15.45 9.02 -0.51
CA VAL A 17 -15.21 7.79 -1.32
C VAL A 17 -13.80 7.80 -1.91
N PHE A 18 -13.37 8.94 -2.46
CA PHE A 18 -12.00 9.10 -2.98
C PHE A 18 -10.94 8.92 -1.89
N VAL A 19 -11.16 9.51 -0.70
CA VAL A 19 -10.25 9.33 0.45
C VAL A 19 -10.22 7.87 0.89
N TYR A 20 -11.35 7.18 0.98
CA TYR A 20 -11.40 5.75 1.32
C TYR A 20 -10.65 4.89 0.28
N TRP A 21 -10.79 5.22 -0.99
CA TRP A 21 -10.04 4.57 -2.05
C TRP A 21 -8.53 4.80 -1.92
N LEU A 22 -8.12 6.05 -1.69
CA LEU A 22 -6.72 6.46 -1.56
C LEU A 22 -6.06 5.84 -0.31
N THR A 23 -6.76 5.83 0.82
CA THR A 23 -6.27 5.27 2.10
C THR A 23 -6.44 3.76 2.19
N ASN A 24 -7.08 3.15 1.17
CA ASN A 24 -7.37 1.73 1.14
C ASN A 24 -8.24 1.27 2.34
N ASP A 25 -9.23 2.09 2.70
CA ASP A 25 -10.16 1.86 3.78
C ASP A 25 -11.22 0.82 3.35
N ASP A 26 -11.55 -0.12 4.22
CA ASP A 26 -12.52 -1.18 3.92
C ASP A 26 -13.93 -0.65 3.63
N ARG A 27 -14.27 0.53 4.16
CA ARG A 27 -15.51 1.26 3.84
C ARG A 27 -15.67 1.58 2.34
N TYR A 28 -14.57 1.64 1.58
CA TYR A 28 -14.66 1.73 0.13
C TYR A 28 -15.28 0.49 -0.48
N LEU A 29 -14.89 -0.69 -0.03
CA LEU A 29 -15.42 -1.97 -0.53
C LEU A 29 -16.90 -2.12 -0.22
N GLU A 30 -17.33 -1.72 0.97
CA GLU A 30 -18.74 -1.67 1.36
C GLU A 30 -19.55 -0.74 0.44
N HIS A 31 -18.99 0.44 0.13
CA HIS A 31 -19.65 1.43 -0.71
C HIS A 31 -19.83 0.95 -2.16
N VAL A 32 -18.83 0.28 -2.75
CA VAL A 32 -18.90 -0.25 -4.12
C VAL A 32 -19.60 -1.60 -4.23
N GLY A 33 -20.12 -2.12 -3.12
CA GLY A 33 -20.84 -3.40 -3.08
C GLY A 33 -19.95 -4.62 -3.30
N ALA A 34 -18.64 -4.50 -3.14
CA ALA A 34 -17.69 -5.60 -3.26
C ALA A 34 -17.73 -6.47 -1.99
N HIS A 35 -18.69 -7.36 -1.91
CA HIS A 35 -18.93 -8.24 -0.75
C HIS A 35 -17.97 -9.44 -0.68
N SER A 36 -17.09 -9.61 -1.67
CA SER A 36 -16.13 -10.70 -1.70
C SER A 36 -14.70 -10.19 -1.52
N PRO A 37 -13.94 -10.70 -0.54
CA PRO A 37 -12.51 -10.36 -0.39
C PRO A 37 -11.67 -10.80 -1.60
N ARG A 38 -12.23 -11.58 -2.52
CA ARG A 38 -11.60 -12.03 -3.77
C ARG A 38 -12.00 -11.21 -4.99
N ALA A 39 -12.95 -10.27 -4.87
CA ALA A 39 -13.33 -9.40 -5.98
C ALA A 39 -12.19 -8.43 -6.29
N MET A 40 -11.71 -8.46 -7.53
CA MET A 40 -10.74 -7.45 -8.00
C MET A 40 -11.45 -6.12 -8.16
N ASP A 41 -10.90 -5.08 -7.54
CA ASP A 41 -11.33 -3.71 -7.73
C ASP A 41 -10.62 -3.13 -8.97
N PRO A 42 -11.33 -2.91 -10.10
CA PRO A 42 -10.70 -2.42 -11.32
C PRO A 42 -10.09 -1.03 -11.15
N TRP A 43 -10.63 -0.18 -10.29
CA TRP A 43 -10.09 1.15 -10.04
C TRP A 43 -8.74 1.13 -9.30
N ARG A 44 -8.52 0.13 -8.47
CA ARG A 44 -7.22 -0.10 -7.82
C ARG A 44 -6.20 -0.71 -8.78
N LEU A 45 -6.67 -1.38 -9.83
CA LEU A 45 -5.81 -1.94 -10.88
C LEU A 45 -5.25 -0.86 -11.81
N VAL A 46 -6.01 0.23 -12.05
CA VAL A 46 -5.60 1.30 -12.98
C VAL A 46 -4.22 1.90 -12.69
N PRO A 47 -3.91 2.39 -11.47
CA PRO A 47 -2.57 2.92 -11.17
C PRO A 47 -1.49 1.84 -11.28
N PHE A 48 -1.79 0.60 -10.93
CA PHE A 48 -0.85 -0.52 -11.06
C PHE A 48 -0.50 -0.79 -12.53
N VAL A 49 -1.50 -0.92 -13.40
CA VAL A 49 -1.31 -1.10 -14.84
C VAL A 49 -0.62 0.12 -15.45
N GLY A 50 -1.05 1.33 -15.08
CA GLY A 50 -0.45 2.57 -15.55
C GLY A 50 1.04 2.67 -15.24
N MET A 51 1.46 2.26 -14.05
CA MET A 51 2.87 2.21 -13.66
C MET A 51 3.66 1.22 -14.54
N HIS A 52 3.11 0.05 -14.82
CA HIS A 52 3.76 -0.95 -15.69
C HIS A 52 3.85 -0.47 -17.15
N LEU A 53 2.78 0.13 -17.67
CA LEU A 53 2.81 0.75 -19.00
C LEU A 53 3.80 1.91 -19.05
N GLY A 54 3.93 2.71 -17.99
CA GLY A 54 4.94 3.75 -17.88
C GLY A 54 6.39 3.24 -18.01
N CYS A 55 6.66 2.01 -17.56
CA CYS A 55 7.97 1.39 -17.74
C CYS A 55 8.33 1.18 -19.23
N LEU A 56 7.34 1.08 -20.13
CA LEU A 56 7.60 1.00 -21.58
C LEU A 56 8.21 2.29 -22.13
N GLY A 57 8.12 3.41 -21.40
CA GLY A 57 8.77 4.67 -21.75
C GLY A 57 10.29 4.54 -21.97
N VAL A 58 10.94 3.53 -21.38
CA VAL A 58 12.35 3.24 -21.62
C VAL A 58 12.68 2.99 -23.10
N LEU A 59 11.70 2.51 -23.87
CA LEU A 59 11.86 2.27 -25.32
C LEU A 59 12.09 3.56 -26.11
N TRP A 60 11.61 4.71 -25.58
CA TRP A 60 11.79 6.04 -26.18
C TRP A 60 12.97 6.79 -25.59
N THR A 61 13.18 6.68 -24.27
CA THR A 61 14.27 7.41 -23.59
C THR A 61 15.63 6.74 -23.72
N GLY A 62 15.64 5.47 -24.11
CA GLY A 62 16.84 4.65 -24.17
C GLY A 62 17.31 4.18 -22.78
N ILE A 63 18.39 3.38 -22.80
CA ILE A 63 18.97 2.76 -21.60
C ILE A 63 20.36 3.34 -21.37
N SER A 64 20.63 3.85 -20.17
CA SER A 64 21.97 4.24 -19.74
C SER A 64 22.48 3.33 -18.61
N GLY A 65 23.79 3.11 -18.55
CA GLY A 65 24.40 2.34 -17.47
C GLY A 65 24.11 2.90 -16.07
N PHE A 66 24.05 4.24 -15.95
CA PHE A 66 23.67 4.92 -14.72
C PHE A 66 22.21 4.59 -14.32
N ALA A 67 21.27 4.65 -15.27
CA ALA A 67 19.86 4.36 -15.00
C ALA A 67 19.67 2.90 -14.55
N VAL A 68 20.37 1.96 -15.17
CA VAL A 68 20.35 0.54 -14.78
C VAL A 68 20.93 0.35 -13.37
N ALA A 69 22.09 0.93 -13.09
CA ALA A 69 22.72 0.85 -11.77
C ALA A 69 21.81 1.43 -10.67
N LEU A 70 21.18 2.58 -10.94
CA LEU A 70 20.23 3.20 -10.02
C LEU A 70 18.99 2.32 -9.80
N ALA A 71 18.44 1.73 -10.85
CA ALA A 71 17.29 0.84 -10.75
C ALA A 71 17.61 -0.41 -9.90
N VAL A 72 18.76 -1.03 -10.11
CA VAL A 72 19.25 -2.16 -9.32
C VAL A 72 19.45 -1.75 -7.84
N LEU A 73 20.10 -0.62 -7.60
CA LEU A 73 20.30 -0.09 -6.24
C LEU A 73 18.95 0.13 -5.53
N MET A 74 18.00 0.77 -6.20
CA MET A 74 16.67 1.03 -5.64
C MET A 74 15.89 -0.27 -5.39
N TYR A 75 16.01 -1.24 -6.27
CA TYR A 75 15.41 -2.56 -6.07
C TYR A 75 15.96 -3.25 -4.82
N VAL A 76 17.28 -3.36 -4.72
CA VAL A 76 17.96 -4.00 -3.57
C VAL A 76 17.63 -3.27 -2.26
N ALA A 77 17.67 -1.94 -2.26
CA ALA A 77 17.33 -1.14 -1.09
C ALA A 77 15.89 -1.38 -0.62
N ARG A 78 14.92 -1.40 -1.55
CA ARG A 78 13.50 -1.65 -1.20
C ARG A 78 13.27 -3.07 -0.71
N MET A 79 13.91 -4.06 -1.31
CA MET A 79 13.88 -5.44 -0.83
C MET A 79 14.45 -5.54 0.59
N PHE A 80 15.56 -4.85 0.86
CA PHE A 80 16.13 -4.78 2.21
C PHE A 80 15.16 -4.13 3.20
N PHE A 81 14.50 -3.01 2.84
CA PHE A 81 13.55 -2.33 3.73
C PHE A 81 12.34 -3.20 4.07
N ILE A 82 11.80 -3.93 3.11
CA ILE A 82 10.72 -4.87 3.38
C ILE A 82 11.20 -6.02 4.26
N THR A 83 12.33 -6.61 3.94
CA THR A 83 12.82 -7.78 4.67
C THR A 83 13.29 -7.44 6.09
N ALA A 84 14.11 -6.38 6.24
CA ALA A 84 14.67 -6.01 7.54
C ALA A 84 13.63 -5.30 8.42
N PHE A 85 12.83 -4.39 7.84
CA PHE A 85 11.98 -3.54 8.66
C PHE A 85 10.56 -4.09 8.74
N TYR A 86 9.87 -4.33 7.63
CA TYR A 86 8.49 -4.81 7.70
C TYR A 86 8.43 -6.23 8.22
N HIS A 87 9.22 -7.14 7.64
CA HIS A 87 9.23 -8.53 8.05
C HIS A 87 9.88 -8.73 9.43
N ARG A 88 11.16 -8.43 9.59
CA ARG A 88 11.86 -8.76 10.83
C ARG A 88 11.53 -7.84 12.00
N TYR A 89 11.42 -6.53 11.77
CA TYR A 89 11.19 -5.59 12.85
C TYR A 89 9.71 -5.49 13.23
N PHE A 90 8.82 -5.11 12.27
CA PHE A 90 7.41 -4.88 12.61
C PHE A 90 6.61 -6.17 12.81
N SER A 91 6.86 -7.24 12.05
CA SER A 91 6.11 -8.48 12.19
C SER A 91 6.69 -9.40 13.27
N HIS A 92 7.98 -9.67 13.23
CA HIS A 92 8.60 -10.64 14.13
C HIS A 92 9.25 -10.03 15.37
N ARG A 93 9.34 -8.69 15.47
CA ARG A 93 9.97 -7.99 16.60
C ARG A 93 11.36 -8.54 16.95
N ALA A 94 12.14 -8.87 15.92
CA ALA A 94 13.41 -9.55 16.06
C ALA A 94 14.50 -8.71 16.75
N PHE A 95 14.33 -7.39 16.84
CA PHE A 95 15.23 -6.47 17.53
C PHE A 95 14.48 -5.23 18.02
N GLU A 96 15.08 -4.52 18.98
CA GLU A 96 14.53 -3.28 19.52
C GLU A 96 15.12 -2.07 18.81
N SER A 97 14.39 -0.96 18.81
CA SER A 97 14.79 0.27 18.13
C SER A 97 14.21 1.50 18.81
N SER A 98 14.90 2.64 18.66
CA SER A 98 14.39 3.92 19.15
C SER A 98 13.15 4.38 18.37
N ARG A 99 12.38 5.33 18.93
CA ARG A 99 11.21 5.90 18.27
C ARG A 99 11.54 6.50 16.89
N ALA A 100 12.63 7.23 16.80
CA ALA A 100 13.07 7.88 15.57
C ALA A 100 13.41 6.84 14.48
N LEU A 101 14.18 5.80 14.82
CA LEU A 101 14.51 4.72 13.90
C LEU A 101 13.27 3.93 13.48
N ARG A 102 12.32 3.70 14.39
CA ARG A 102 11.05 3.05 14.07
C ARG A 102 10.25 3.83 13.03
N PHE A 103 10.19 5.15 13.18
CA PHE A 103 9.56 6.01 12.18
C PHE A 103 10.29 5.95 10.84
N LEU A 104 11.62 6.04 10.85
CA LEU A 104 12.44 5.91 9.64
C LEU A 104 12.19 4.57 8.94
N PHE A 105 12.17 3.46 9.67
CA PHE A 105 11.89 2.13 9.12
C PHE A 105 10.51 2.04 8.47
N ALA A 106 9.51 2.66 9.10
CA ALA A 106 8.17 2.72 8.52
C ALA A 106 8.15 3.49 7.19
N VAL A 107 8.79 4.66 7.14
CA VAL A 107 8.88 5.48 5.92
C VAL A 107 9.64 4.77 4.81
N LEU A 108 10.81 4.21 5.12
CA LEU A 108 11.62 3.47 4.15
C LEU A 108 10.86 2.26 3.57
N GLY A 109 10.16 1.50 4.41
CA GLY A 109 9.33 0.39 3.95
C GLY A 109 8.17 0.84 3.04
N CYS A 110 7.55 2.00 3.33
CA CYS A 110 6.49 2.57 2.47
C CYS A 110 6.99 2.89 1.05
N THR A 111 8.30 3.16 0.85
CA THR A 111 8.86 3.42 -0.48
C THR A 111 8.78 2.24 -1.43
N ALA A 112 8.54 1.04 -0.92
CA ALA A 112 8.35 -0.17 -1.73
C ALA A 112 6.92 -0.31 -2.32
N GLY A 113 6.04 0.69 -2.13
CA GLY A 113 4.66 0.66 -2.61
C GLY A 113 3.76 -0.34 -1.88
N GLN A 114 4.22 -0.83 -0.75
CA GLN A 114 3.43 -1.70 0.13
C GLN A 114 2.50 -0.88 1.03
N ARG A 115 1.46 -1.50 1.57
CA ARG A 115 0.65 -0.90 2.63
C ARG A 115 1.52 -0.58 3.86
N GLY A 116 1.01 0.28 4.76
CA GLY A 116 1.73 0.69 5.97
C GLY A 116 2.17 -0.47 6.87
N PRO A 117 3.17 -0.25 7.73
CA PRO A 117 3.81 -1.31 8.51
C PRO A 117 2.86 -2.06 9.45
N LEU A 118 1.85 -1.37 10.00
CA LEU A 118 0.88 -2.01 10.91
C LEU A 118 -0.04 -2.96 10.16
N TRP A 119 -0.55 -2.53 9.00
CA TRP A 119 -1.36 -3.40 8.15
C TRP A 119 -0.56 -4.62 7.70
N TRP A 120 0.67 -4.38 7.22
CA TRP A 120 1.56 -5.43 6.74
C TRP A 120 1.86 -6.46 7.84
N ALA A 121 2.20 -5.99 9.05
CA ALA A 121 2.46 -6.86 10.20
C ALA A 121 1.23 -7.68 10.62
N SER A 122 0.02 -7.12 10.54
CA SER A 122 -1.21 -7.83 10.93
C SER A 122 -1.60 -8.93 9.95
N HIS A 123 -1.21 -8.83 8.67
CA HIS A 123 -1.53 -9.81 7.64
C HIS A 123 -0.42 -10.83 7.40
N HIS A 124 0.78 -10.55 7.92
CA HIS A 124 1.96 -11.41 7.72
C HIS A 124 2.24 -12.36 8.88
N ARG A 125 1.61 -12.17 10.03
CA ARG A 125 1.76 -13.03 11.21
C ARG A 125 1.01 -14.34 11.09
#